data_6d41593fed2c7e4be046825bfbb948e1
#
_entry.id   6d41593fed2c7e4be046825bfbb948e1
#
_cell.length_a   1.000
_cell.length_b   1.000
_cell.length_c   1.000
_cell.angle_alpha   90.00
_cell.angle_beta   90.00
_cell.angle_gamma   90.00
#
_symmetry.space_group_name_H-M   'P 1'
#
loop_
_entity.id
_entity.type
_entity.pdbx_description
1 polymer ?
#
loop_
_entity_poly.entity_id
_entity_poly.type
_entity_poly.pdbx_seq_one_letter_code
_entity_poly.pdbx_strand_id
1 'polypeptide(L)'
;MKATGIVRRIDDLGRIVIPKEIRRTLRIRMGDPLEIYTSPDGEVIFRKYSVLGEMSESAAQVADIMQRLAGCAVLVFDRDHVVAVSGTQKREFSERRVSQELEELMEQRRSYSAKEQDSPHLRPVEGMPRTAFACMPVITAGDVTGAVAFLDPPEQMQTPSDLQRSLISAASQFLGRQMES
;
A
#
# COMPACT_ATOMS: atom_id res chain seq x y z
N MET A 1 -6.92 23.92 -6.52
CA MET A 1 -6.01 23.13 -7.41
C MET A 1 -4.83 23.98 -7.84
N LYS A 2 -3.66 23.40 -8.14
CA LYS A 2 -2.47 24.13 -8.61
C LYS A 2 -2.27 23.86 -10.10
N ALA A 3 -2.23 24.91 -10.92
CA ALA A 3 -1.96 24.79 -12.35
C ALA A 3 -0.52 24.30 -12.59
N THR A 4 -0.35 23.36 -13.50
CA THR A 4 0.98 22.83 -13.88
C THR A 4 1.60 23.63 -15.02
N GLY A 5 0.84 24.48 -15.72
CA GLY A 5 1.25 25.21 -16.92
C GLY A 5 1.49 24.33 -18.16
N ILE A 6 1.23 23.03 -18.06
CA ILE A 6 1.46 22.08 -19.14
C ILE A 6 0.18 21.91 -19.96
N VAL A 7 0.28 22.13 -21.29
CA VAL A 7 -0.81 21.91 -22.24
C VAL A 7 -0.48 20.67 -23.08
N ARG A 8 -1.47 19.80 -23.29
CA ARG A 8 -1.38 18.62 -24.16
C ARG A 8 -2.59 18.57 -25.09
N ARG A 9 -2.39 18.04 -26.28
CA ARG A 9 -3.46 17.78 -27.24
C ARG A 9 -3.94 16.35 -27.12
N ILE A 10 -5.24 16.16 -27.31
CA ILE A 10 -5.84 14.84 -27.49
C ILE A 10 -5.52 14.39 -28.93
N ASP A 11 -5.09 13.15 -29.10
CA ASP A 11 -4.83 12.56 -30.41
C ASP A 11 -6.14 12.08 -31.08
N ASP A 12 -6.03 11.59 -32.32
CA ASP A 12 -7.13 11.08 -33.13
C ASP A 12 -7.79 9.81 -32.54
N LEU A 13 -7.15 9.13 -31.61
CA LEU A 13 -7.69 8.00 -30.86
C LEU A 13 -8.27 8.41 -29.50
N GLY A 14 -8.36 9.71 -29.19
CA GLY A 14 -8.88 10.21 -27.93
C GLY A 14 -7.92 10.08 -26.74
N ARG A 15 -6.62 9.84 -26.98
CA ARG A 15 -5.62 9.66 -25.93
C ARG A 15 -4.95 10.99 -25.56
N ILE A 16 -4.62 11.12 -24.29
CA ILE A 16 -3.79 12.21 -23.77
C ILE A 16 -2.55 11.64 -23.09
N VAL A 17 -1.37 12.22 -23.35
CA VAL A 17 -0.12 11.82 -22.72
C VAL A 17 0.07 12.59 -21.42
N ILE A 18 0.08 11.89 -20.28
CA ILE A 18 0.45 12.47 -18.99
C ILE A 18 1.97 12.61 -18.94
N PRO A 19 2.53 13.84 -18.82
CA PRO A 19 3.95 14.09 -18.82
C PRO A 19 4.69 13.33 -17.72
N LYS A 20 5.95 12.96 -17.99
CA LYS A 20 6.79 12.21 -17.06
C LYS A 20 6.95 12.93 -15.71
N GLU A 21 7.06 14.25 -15.74
CA GLU A 21 7.20 15.10 -14.55
C GLU A 21 5.96 15.00 -13.65
N ILE A 22 4.75 15.04 -14.23
CA ILE A 22 3.49 14.87 -13.50
C ILE A 22 3.40 13.45 -12.96
N ARG A 23 3.67 12.43 -13.80
CA ARG A 23 3.66 11.03 -13.36
C ARG A 23 4.62 10.79 -12.20
N ARG A 24 5.85 11.34 -12.27
CA ARG A 24 6.83 11.22 -11.19
C ARG A 24 6.36 11.90 -9.90
N THR A 25 5.84 13.14 -10.00
CA THR A 25 5.36 13.90 -8.83
C THR A 25 4.19 13.21 -8.14
N LEU A 26 3.27 12.63 -8.92
CA LEU A 26 2.09 11.94 -8.42
C LEU A 26 2.31 10.43 -8.25
N ARG A 27 3.53 9.92 -8.48
CA ARG A 27 3.88 8.50 -8.42
C ARG A 27 2.95 7.62 -9.28
N ILE A 28 2.57 8.12 -10.47
CA ILE A 28 1.79 7.36 -11.44
C ILE A 28 2.76 6.48 -12.25
N ARG A 29 2.61 5.17 -12.13
CA ARG A 29 3.43 4.18 -12.83
C ARG A 29 2.75 3.74 -14.12
N MET A 30 3.51 3.11 -15.00
CA MET A 30 2.95 2.43 -16.18
C MET A 30 2.05 1.27 -15.70
N GLY A 31 0.84 1.20 -16.24
CA GLY A 31 -0.16 0.20 -15.86
C GLY A 31 -1.01 0.57 -14.64
N ASP A 32 -0.71 1.68 -13.92
CA ASP A 32 -1.58 2.12 -12.82
C ASP A 32 -2.98 2.47 -13.38
N PRO A 33 -4.05 1.94 -12.78
CA PRO A 33 -5.40 2.33 -13.13
C PRO A 33 -5.68 3.77 -12.66
N LEU A 34 -6.29 4.56 -13.53
CA LEU A 34 -6.73 5.91 -13.22
C LEU A 34 -8.23 6.01 -13.41
N GLU A 35 -8.91 6.47 -12.40
CA GLU A 35 -10.32 6.80 -12.46
C GLU A 35 -10.50 8.20 -13.03
N ILE A 36 -11.49 8.37 -13.90
CA ILE A 36 -11.76 9.62 -14.60
C ILE A 36 -13.04 10.22 -14.04
N TYR A 37 -12.94 11.42 -13.49
CA TYR A 37 -14.06 12.23 -13.05
C TYR A 37 -14.27 13.41 -13.98
N THR A 38 -15.50 13.88 -14.07
CA THR A 38 -15.86 15.13 -14.75
C THR A 38 -16.54 16.06 -13.74
N SER A 39 -16.25 17.37 -13.83
CA SER A 39 -16.96 18.39 -13.07
C SER A 39 -17.95 19.16 -13.95
N PRO A 40 -18.99 19.79 -13.36
CA PRO A 40 -19.91 20.65 -14.09
C PRO A 40 -19.22 21.84 -14.79
N ASP A 41 -18.06 22.25 -14.29
CA ASP A 41 -17.25 23.34 -14.83
C ASP A 41 -16.39 22.94 -16.04
N GLY A 42 -16.56 21.68 -16.52
CA GLY A 42 -15.85 21.17 -17.70
C GLY A 42 -14.43 20.66 -17.42
N GLU A 43 -14.11 20.38 -16.17
CA GLU A 43 -12.82 19.76 -15.82
C GLU A 43 -12.87 18.24 -16.00
N VAL A 44 -11.76 17.65 -16.44
CA VAL A 44 -11.51 16.21 -16.42
C VAL A 44 -10.42 15.96 -15.39
N ILE A 45 -10.75 15.17 -14.39
CA ILE A 45 -9.88 14.89 -13.23
C ILE A 45 -9.51 13.42 -13.24
N PHE A 46 -8.21 13.13 -13.26
CA PHE A 46 -7.68 11.78 -13.11
C PHE A 46 -7.25 11.55 -11.66
N ARG A 47 -7.72 10.46 -11.07
CA ARG A 47 -7.29 10.00 -9.74
C ARG A 47 -6.69 8.61 -9.84
N LYS A 48 -5.67 8.34 -9.04
CA LYS A 48 -5.21 6.96 -8.89
C LYS A 48 -6.33 6.13 -8.27
N TYR A 49 -6.64 5.02 -8.92
CA TYR A 49 -7.63 4.08 -8.42
C TYR A 49 -6.93 3.06 -7.51
N SER A 50 -7.44 2.87 -6.31
CA SER A 50 -6.95 1.91 -5.36
C SER A 50 -8.08 0.93 -5.00
N VAL A 51 -8.01 -0.29 -5.49
CA VAL A 51 -8.98 -1.34 -5.16
C VAL A 51 -8.98 -1.63 -3.65
N LEU A 52 -7.79 -1.73 -3.04
CA LEU A 52 -7.66 -1.89 -1.58
C LEU A 52 -8.20 -0.69 -0.80
N GLY A 53 -8.06 0.53 -1.34
CA GLY A 53 -8.62 1.73 -0.75
C GLY A 53 -10.14 1.70 -0.71
N GLU A 54 -10.80 1.24 -1.77
CA GLU A 54 -12.26 1.05 -1.81
C GLU A 54 -12.72 -0.06 -0.86
N MET A 55 -11.90 -1.09 -0.67
CA MET A 55 -12.16 -2.20 0.27
C MET A 55 -11.59 -1.92 1.67
N SER A 56 -11.44 -0.66 2.06
CA SER A 56 -10.83 -0.26 3.34
C SER A 56 -11.52 -0.88 4.57
N GLU A 57 -12.83 -1.12 4.50
CA GLU A 57 -13.58 -1.80 5.56
C GLU A 57 -13.17 -3.28 5.67
N SER A 58 -13.08 -4.00 4.56
CA SER A 58 -12.61 -5.39 4.55
C SER A 58 -11.14 -5.47 4.97
N ALA A 59 -10.32 -4.55 4.52
CA ALA A 59 -8.91 -4.47 4.94
C ALA A 59 -8.78 -4.23 6.46
N ALA A 60 -9.65 -3.37 7.04
CA ALA A 60 -9.69 -3.14 8.48
C ALA A 60 -10.12 -4.38 9.25
N GLN A 61 -11.13 -5.11 8.78
CA GLN A 61 -11.56 -6.37 9.40
C GLN A 61 -10.44 -7.42 9.39
N VAL A 62 -9.74 -7.55 8.27
CA VAL A 62 -8.56 -8.46 8.18
C VAL A 62 -7.46 -8.02 9.14
N ALA A 63 -7.14 -6.73 9.20
CA ALA A 63 -6.13 -6.21 10.12
C ALA A 63 -6.50 -6.50 11.59
N ASP A 64 -7.77 -6.35 11.97
CA ASP A 64 -8.26 -6.64 13.33
C ASP A 64 -8.18 -8.13 13.68
N ILE A 65 -8.52 -9.00 12.74
CA ILE A 65 -8.41 -10.45 12.93
C ILE A 65 -6.92 -10.83 13.08
N MET A 66 -6.06 -10.34 12.18
CA MET A 66 -4.63 -10.63 12.23
C MET A 66 -3.99 -10.12 13.51
N GLN A 67 -4.33 -8.92 13.96
CA GLN A 67 -3.84 -8.36 15.22
C GLN A 67 -4.14 -9.26 16.42
N ARG A 68 -5.37 -9.76 16.51
CA ARG A 68 -5.78 -10.67 17.59
C ARG A 68 -5.07 -12.02 17.55
N LEU A 69 -4.86 -12.57 16.36
CA LEU A 69 -4.22 -13.88 16.19
C LEU A 69 -2.69 -13.82 16.28
N ALA A 70 -2.08 -12.79 15.68
CA ALA A 70 -0.63 -12.62 15.64
C ALA A 70 -0.05 -11.94 16.89
N GLY A 71 -0.89 -11.26 17.69
CA GLY A 71 -0.48 -10.55 18.90
C GLY A 71 0.41 -9.33 18.66
N CYS A 72 0.35 -8.73 17.47
CA CYS A 72 1.16 -7.58 17.08
C CYS A 72 0.32 -6.54 16.31
N ALA A 73 0.85 -5.32 16.18
CA ALA A 73 0.21 -4.30 15.37
C ALA A 73 0.31 -4.66 13.87
N VAL A 74 -0.78 -4.40 13.13
CA VAL A 74 -0.94 -4.74 11.72
C VAL A 74 -1.25 -3.50 10.91
N LEU A 75 -0.55 -3.32 9.80
CA LEU A 75 -0.86 -2.33 8.79
C LEU A 75 -1.21 -3.03 7.47
N VAL A 76 -2.21 -2.51 6.78
CA VAL A 76 -2.51 -2.86 5.39
C VAL A 76 -2.29 -1.62 4.55
N PHE A 77 -1.62 -1.81 3.43
CA PHE A 77 -1.26 -0.75 2.48
C PHE A 77 -1.87 -1.02 1.12
N ASP A 78 -2.29 0.01 0.44
CA ASP A 78 -2.32 -0.03 -1.02
C ASP A 78 -0.90 0.25 -1.58
N ARG A 79 -0.78 0.59 -2.85
CA ARG A 79 0.54 0.85 -3.45
C ARG A 79 1.19 2.15 -2.97
N ASP A 80 0.44 3.05 -2.35
CA ASP A 80 0.90 4.40 -2.03
C ASP A 80 0.70 4.78 -0.56
N HIS A 81 -0.33 4.24 0.12
CA HIS A 81 -0.72 4.69 1.46
C HIS A 81 -1.15 3.54 2.38
N VAL A 82 -1.17 3.83 3.68
CA VAL A 82 -1.79 2.97 4.69
C VAL A 82 -3.31 3.06 4.56
N VAL A 83 -3.99 1.93 4.33
CA VAL A 83 -5.46 1.85 4.20
C VAL A 83 -6.14 1.27 5.43
N ALA A 84 -5.45 0.43 6.22
CA ALA A 84 -5.98 -0.10 7.47
C ALA A 84 -4.89 -0.21 8.54
N VAL A 85 -5.30 -0.03 9.80
CA VAL A 85 -4.43 -0.04 10.98
C VAL A 85 -5.14 -0.77 12.11
N SER A 86 -4.48 -1.73 12.75
CA SER A 86 -4.95 -2.41 13.95
C SER A 86 -3.82 -2.64 14.96
N GLY A 87 -4.14 -2.61 16.27
CA GLY A 87 -3.18 -2.85 17.34
C GLY A 87 -2.21 -1.69 17.65
N THR A 88 -2.42 -0.52 17.05
CA THR A 88 -1.65 0.71 17.31
C THR A 88 -2.53 1.95 17.06
N GLN A 89 -1.99 3.14 17.33
CA GLN A 89 -2.76 4.39 17.19
C GLN A 89 -3.06 4.68 15.71
N LYS A 90 -4.33 4.49 15.33
CA LYS A 90 -4.79 4.67 13.95
C LYS A 90 -4.42 6.04 13.37
N ARG A 91 -4.55 7.12 14.15
CA ARG A 91 -4.29 8.49 13.71
C ARG A 91 -2.84 8.75 13.30
N GLU A 92 -1.88 8.00 13.81
CA GLU A 92 -0.47 8.15 13.46
C GLU A 92 -0.16 7.59 12.06
N PHE A 93 -0.88 6.57 11.64
CA PHE A 93 -0.59 5.78 10.45
C PHE A 93 -1.57 6.00 9.30
N SER A 94 -2.84 6.38 9.59
CA SER A 94 -3.87 6.53 8.55
C SER A 94 -3.43 7.47 7.45
N GLU A 95 -3.61 7.05 6.20
CA GLU A 95 -3.30 7.81 4.98
C GLU A 95 -1.82 8.21 4.83
N ARG A 96 -0.93 7.70 5.71
CA ARG A 96 0.51 7.90 5.56
C ARG A 96 1.01 7.17 4.33
N ARG A 97 2.03 7.74 3.70
CA ARG A 97 2.65 7.16 2.51
C ARG A 97 3.50 5.96 2.84
N VAL A 98 3.55 5.02 1.91
CA VAL A 98 4.53 3.94 1.94
C VAL A 98 5.95 4.51 1.84
N SER A 99 6.90 3.86 2.51
CA SER A 99 8.31 4.20 2.38
C SER A 99 8.86 3.73 1.03
N GLN A 100 10.00 4.27 0.65
CA GLN A 100 10.73 3.78 -0.52
C GLN A 100 11.11 2.30 -0.38
N GLU A 101 11.51 1.87 0.83
CA GLU A 101 11.87 0.46 1.12
C GLU A 101 10.68 -0.48 0.84
N LEU A 102 9.48 -0.12 1.29
CA LEU A 102 8.26 -0.92 1.04
C LEU A 102 7.86 -0.86 -0.44
N GLU A 103 7.99 0.29 -1.09
CA GLU A 103 7.71 0.45 -2.51
C GLU A 103 8.59 -0.49 -3.36
N GLU A 104 9.89 -0.51 -3.09
CA GLU A 104 10.85 -1.40 -3.78
C GLU A 104 10.54 -2.89 -3.53
N LEU A 105 10.16 -3.24 -2.30
CA LEU A 105 9.76 -4.60 -1.96
C LEU A 105 8.52 -5.04 -2.74
N MET A 106 7.51 -4.18 -2.84
CA MET A 106 6.30 -4.42 -3.63
C MET A 106 6.61 -4.54 -5.12
N GLU A 107 7.43 -3.64 -5.69
CA GLU A 107 7.82 -3.68 -7.11
C GLU A 107 8.57 -4.98 -7.46
N GLN A 108 9.41 -5.46 -6.55
CA GLN A 108 10.13 -6.73 -6.71
C GLN A 108 9.26 -7.96 -6.38
N ARG A 109 8.02 -7.77 -5.95
CA ARG A 109 7.10 -8.86 -5.52
C ARG A 109 7.70 -9.74 -4.43
N ARG A 110 8.52 -9.16 -3.56
CA ARG A 110 9.22 -9.88 -2.51
C ARG A 110 8.51 -9.73 -1.17
N SER A 111 8.55 -10.80 -0.37
CA SER A 111 8.20 -10.74 1.04
C SER A 111 9.43 -10.36 1.88
N TYR A 112 9.19 -9.75 3.02
CA TYR A 112 10.18 -9.47 4.04
C TYR A 112 9.86 -10.25 5.31
N SER A 113 10.89 -10.82 5.91
CA SER A 113 10.84 -11.50 7.20
C SER A 113 12.16 -11.26 7.91
N ALA A 114 12.11 -10.64 9.08
CA ALA A 114 13.29 -10.40 9.90
C ALA A 114 13.94 -11.72 10.28
N LYS A 115 15.25 -11.83 10.09
CA LYS A 115 16.03 -13.04 10.42
C LYS A 115 16.68 -12.96 11.80
N GLU A 116 17.08 -11.75 12.19
CA GLU A 116 17.79 -11.45 13.42
C GLU A 116 17.19 -10.22 14.08
N GLN A 117 17.18 -10.18 15.40
CA GLN A 117 16.64 -9.03 16.15
C GLN A 117 17.51 -7.77 16.01
N ASP A 118 18.80 -7.94 15.81
CA ASP A 118 19.77 -6.84 15.72
C ASP A 118 20.01 -6.33 14.29
N SER A 119 19.40 -6.93 13.29
CA SER A 119 19.47 -6.44 11.90
C SER A 119 18.51 -5.27 11.68
N PRO A 120 18.83 -4.33 10.77
CA PRO A 120 17.89 -3.27 10.42
C PRO A 120 16.57 -3.84 9.89
N HIS A 121 15.47 -3.54 10.57
CA HIS A 121 14.15 -3.96 10.15
C HIS A 121 13.56 -2.98 9.12
N LEU A 122 12.65 -3.48 8.29
CA LEU A 122 11.92 -2.71 7.28
C LEU A 122 11.16 -1.55 7.94
N ARG A 123 11.32 -0.34 7.43
CA ARG A 123 10.48 0.82 7.78
C ARG A 123 9.38 0.99 6.75
N PRO A 124 8.15 0.54 7.02
CA PRO A 124 7.13 0.48 5.97
C PRO A 124 6.47 1.82 5.65
N VAL A 125 6.58 2.81 6.55
CA VAL A 125 5.90 4.11 6.43
C VAL A 125 6.91 5.23 6.31
N GLU A 126 6.72 6.11 5.32
CA GLU A 126 7.59 7.26 5.06
C GLU A 126 7.68 8.20 6.27
N GLY A 127 8.91 8.54 6.67
CA GLY A 127 9.18 9.49 7.76
C GLY A 127 8.85 8.98 9.17
N MET A 128 8.48 7.69 9.33
CA MET A 128 8.21 7.11 10.63
C MET A 128 9.34 6.17 11.06
N PRO A 129 9.75 6.21 12.34
CA PRO A 129 10.80 5.33 12.85
C PRO A 129 10.33 3.90 13.12
N ARG A 130 9.01 3.67 13.10
CA ARG A 130 8.41 2.37 13.40
C ARG A 130 8.78 1.34 12.35
N THR A 131 9.26 0.17 12.81
CA THR A 131 9.71 -0.92 11.97
C THR A 131 8.69 -2.06 11.90
N ALA A 132 8.84 -2.90 10.89
CA ALA A 132 8.08 -4.12 10.68
C ALA A 132 9.04 -5.33 10.69
N PHE A 133 8.65 -6.41 11.37
CA PHE A 133 9.39 -7.67 11.36
C PHE A 133 8.93 -8.64 10.27
N ALA A 134 7.78 -8.39 9.67
CA ALA A 134 7.28 -9.15 8.52
C ALA A 134 6.45 -8.26 7.60
N CYS A 135 6.59 -8.48 6.30
CA CYS A 135 5.79 -7.82 5.29
C CYS A 135 5.56 -8.77 4.10
N MET A 136 4.33 -8.78 3.59
CA MET A 136 3.91 -9.62 2.45
C MET A 136 3.15 -8.77 1.44
N PRO A 137 3.55 -8.78 0.15
CA PRO A 137 2.81 -8.08 -0.90
C PRO A 137 1.45 -8.76 -1.13
N VAL A 138 0.43 -7.97 -1.40
CA VAL A 138 -0.90 -8.43 -1.86
C VAL A 138 -0.89 -8.43 -3.37
N ILE A 139 -1.18 -9.60 -3.95
CA ILE A 139 -1.16 -9.82 -5.42
C ILE A 139 -2.57 -10.18 -5.87
N THR A 140 -3.07 -9.47 -6.87
CA THR A 140 -4.39 -9.65 -7.49
C THR A 140 -4.21 -9.78 -9.00
N ALA A 141 -4.71 -10.86 -9.59
CA ALA A 141 -4.61 -11.12 -11.04
C ALA A 141 -3.17 -10.96 -11.60
N GLY A 142 -2.16 -11.26 -10.80
CA GLY A 142 -0.75 -11.14 -11.17
C GLY A 142 -0.12 -9.77 -10.90
N ASP A 143 -0.88 -8.76 -10.49
CA ASP A 143 -0.36 -7.43 -10.15
C ASP A 143 -0.30 -7.20 -8.64
N VAL A 144 0.73 -6.48 -8.19
CA VAL A 144 0.81 -6.05 -6.79
C VAL A 144 -0.14 -4.88 -6.57
N THR A 145 -1.09 -5.06 -5.67
CA THR A 145 -2.11 -4.07 -5.31
C THR A 145 -1.88 -3.42 -3.96
N GLY A 146 -0.99 -4.01 -3.14
CA GLY A 146 -0.65 -3.48 -1.84
C GLY A 146 0.25 -4.41 -1.04
N ALA A 147 0.23 -4.27 0.28
CA ALA A 147 0.97 -5.11 1.21
C ALA A 147 0.31 -5.20 2.59
N VAL A 148 0.64 -6.26 3.33
CA VAL A 148 0.34 -6.40 4.76
C VAL A 148 1.66 -6.38 5.52
N ALA A 149 1.74 -5.64 6.64
CA ALA A 149 2.91 -5.63 7.50
C ALA A 149 2.54 -5.87 8.97
N PHE A 150 3.38 -6.64 9.64
CA PHE A 150 3.37 -6.83 11.10
C PHE A 150 4.47 -5.98 11.71
N LEU A 151 4.09 -5.04 12.58
CA LEU A 151 5.01 -4.07 13.17
C LEU A 151 5.71 -4.63 14.40
N ASP A 152 6.97 -4.25 14.56
CA ASP A 152 7.68 -4.45 15.82
C ASP A 152 6.95 -3.73 16.97
N PRO A 153 7.02 -4.25 18.21
CA PRO A 153 6.67 -3.48 19.38
C PRO A 153 7.51 -2.18 19.49
N PRO A 154 7.03 -1.12 20.16
CA PRO A 154 7.67 0.19 20.14
C PRO A 154 9.17 0.23 20.47
N GLU A 155 9.63 -0.64 21.35
CA GLU A 155 11.01 -0.63 21.88
C GLU A 155 11.73 -1.97 21.74
N GLN A 156 11.16 -2.88 20.95
CA GLN A 156 11.71 -4.23 20.80
C GLN A 156 11.58 -4.71 19.37
N MET A 157 12.70 -5.01 18.73
CA MET A 157 12.73 -5.73 17.46
C MET A 157 12.52 -7.23 17.71
N GLN A 158 11.75 -7.88 16.85
CA GLN A 158 11.47 -9.30 16.96
C GLN A 158 11.56 -10.02 15.61
N THR A 159 11.69 -11.33 15.67
CA THR A 159 11.59 -12.19 14.48
C THR A 159 10.21 -12.85 14.44
N PRO A 160 9.62 -13.05 13.27
CA PRO A 160 8.29 -13.67 13.18
C PRO A 160 8.36 -15.15 13.56
N SER A 161 7.37 -15.59 14.34
CA SER A 161 7.11 -17.01 14.57
C SER A 161 6.57 -17.70 13.31
N ASP A 162 6.53 -19.02 13.27
CA ASP A 162 5.94 -19.77 12.15
C ASP A 162 4.45 -19.48 12.00
N LEU A 163 3.74 -19.30 13.13
CA LEU A 163 2.35 -18.86 13.11
C LEU A 163 2.19 -17.50 12.47
N GLN A 164 3.01 -16.52 12.83
CA GLN A 164 2.94 -15.17 12.27
C GLN A 164 3.27 -15.15 10.77
N ARG A 165 4.24 -15.97 10.33
CA ARG A 165 4.53 -16.16 8.89
C ARG A 165 3.33 -16.72 8.12
N SER A 166 2.66 -17.71 8.69
CA SER A 166 1.46 -18.31 8.09
C SER A 166 0.30 -17.33 8.06
N LEU A 167 0.09 -16.57 9.13
CA LEU A 167 -0.99 -15.59 9.22
C LEU A 167 -0.82 -14.44 8.22
N ILE A 168 0.39 -13.88 8.10
CA ILE A 168 0.61 -12.77 7.15
C ILE A 168 0.44 -13.24 5.70
N SER A 169 0.87 -14.47 5.39
CA SER A 169 0.65 -15.09 4.09
C SER A 169 -0.84 -15.30 3.79
N ALA A 170 -1.60 -15.81 4.78
CA ALA A 170 -3.04 -16.00 4.64
C ALA A 170 -3.78 -14.67 4.44
N ALA A 171 -3.43 -13.63 5.20
CA ALA A 171 -4.02 -12.29 5.08
C ALA A 171 -3.77 -11.69 3.69
N SER A 172 -2.53 -11.79 3.18
CA SER A 172 -2.17 -11.30 1.84
C SER A 172 -2.96 -12.03 0.75
N GLN A 173 -3.03 -13.35 0.80
CA GLN A 173 -3.76 -14.15 -0.18
C GLN A 173 -5.27 -13.90 -0.12
N PHE A 174 -5.85 -13.76 1.08
CA PHE A 174 -7.26 -13.47 1.24
C PHE A 174 -7.63 -12.12 0.63
N LEU A 175 -6.87 -11.06 0.95
CA LEU A 175 -7.09 -9.74 0.37
C LEU A 175 -6.94 -9.77 -1.16
N GLY A 176 -5.92 -10.45 -1.68
CA GLY A 176 -5.72 -10.58 -3.12
C GLY A 176 -6.91 -11.23 -3.83
N ARG A 177 -7.45 -12.32 -3.27
CA ARG A 177 -8.61 -13.01 -3.85
C ARG A 177 -9.91 -12.23 -3.73
N GLN A 178 -10.13 -11.48 -2.66
CA GLN A 178 -11.30 -10.62 -2.53
C GLN A 178 -11.39 -9.53 -3.60
N MET A 179 -10.25 -9.09 -4.12
CA MET A 179 -10.18 -8.09 -5.19
C MET A 179 -10.36 -8.69 -6.61
N GLU A 180 -10.38 -10.01 -6.73
CA GLU A 180 -10.67 -10.72 -8.00
C GLU A 180 -12.17 -11.02 -8.18
N SER A 181 -12.97 -10.80 -7.13
CA SER A 181 -14.42 -11.11 -7.08
C SER A 181 -15.24 -9.92 -7.54
#